data_5a0879ed718e1939c04bf9df6284e8f7
#
_entry.id   5a0879ed718e1939c04bf9df6284e8f7
#
_cell.length_a   1.000
_cell.length_b   1.000
_cell.length_c   1.000
_cell.angle_alpha   90.00
_cell.angle_beta   90.00
_cell.angle_gamma   90.00
#
_symmetry.space_group_name_H-M   'P 1'
#
loop_
_entity.id
_entity.type
_entity.pdbx_description
1 polymer ?
#
loop_
_entity_poly.entity_id
_entity_poly.type
_entity_poly.pdbx_seq_one_letter_code
_entity_poly.pdbx_strand_id
1 'polypeptide(L)' 'MKTKDLIALLEKNGWKFKRHGANHDIYIKGTERESIVRHTETDEELAKAIIRRRKLK' A
#
# COMPACT_ATOMS: atom_id res chain seq x y z
N MET A 1 -7.09 -4.59 8.57
CA MET A 1 -7.20 -3.21 8.07
C MET A 1 -7.83 -3.22 6.69
N LYS A 2 -8.74 -2.30 6.43
CA LYS A 2 -9.33 -2.23 5.10
C LYS A 2 -8.30 -1.76 4.09
N THR A 3 -8.22 -2.47 2.97
CA THR A 3 -7.22 -2.15 1.94
C THR A 3 -7.34 -0.71 1.45
N LYS A 4 -8.57 -0.21 1.30
CA LYS A 4 -8.77 1.18 0.86
C LYS A 4 -8.19 2.19 1.86
N ASP A 5 -8.21 1.84 3.15
CA ASP A 5 -7.66 2.72 4.18
C ASP A 5 -6.13 2.72 4.13
N LEU A 6 -5.54 1.55 3.87
CA LEU A 6 -4.10 1.44 3.69
C LEU A 6 -3.64 2.24 2.47
N ILE A 7 -4.40 2.13 1.37
CA ILE A 7 -4.10 2.88 0.15
C ILE A 7 -4.20 4.39 0.40
N ALA A 8 -5.25 4.82 1.12
CA ALA A 8 -5.40 6.23 1.45
C ALA A 8 -4.22 6.74 2.26
N LEU A 9 -3.73 5.90 3.19
CA LEU A 9 -2.58 6.26 4.01
C LEU A 9 -1.31 6.36 3.16
N LEU A 10 -1.13 5.45 2.20
CA LEU A 10 -0.01 5.51 1.27
C LEU A 10 -0.06 6.82 0.47
N GLU A 11 -1.22 7.14 -0.10
CA GLU A 11 -1.39 8.34 -0.90
C GLU A 11 -1.14 9.61 -0.08
N LYS A 12 -1.58 9.61 1.18
CA LYS A 12 -1.33 10.73 2.08
C LYS A 12 0.16 10.96 2.29
N ASN A 13 0.95 9.90 2.20
CA ASN A 13 2.40 9.96 2.40
C ASN A 13 3.20 10.07 1.09
N GLY A 14 2.53 10.41 0.00
CA GLY A 14 3.21 10.68 -1.26
C GLY A 14 3.34 9.51 -2.21
N TRP A 15 2.75 8.36 -1.86
CA TRP A 15 2.75 7.20 -2.74
C TRP A 15 1.68 7.37 -3.82
N LYS A 16 1.96 6.89 -5.02
CA LYS A 16 1.04 7.02 -6.15
C LYS A 16 0.82 5.68 -6.81
N PHE A 17 -0.39 5.44 -7.27
CA PHE A 17 -0.73 4.26 -8.04
C PHE A 17 0.06 4.28 -9.36
N LYS A 18 0.69 3.15 -9.68
CA LYS A 18 1.43 3.01 -10.93
C LYS A 18 0.69 2.14 -11.94
N ARG A 19 0.30 0.93 -11.52
CA ARG A 19 -0.37 0.01 -12.44
C ARG A 19 -0.99 -1.16 -11.69
N HIS A 20 -1.87 -1.86 -12.38
CA HIS A 20 -2.44 -3.12 -11.89
C HIS A 20 -1.49 -4.25 -12.24
N GLY A 21 -1.17 -5.09 -11.25
CA GLY A 21 -0.52 -6.37 -11.49
C GLY A 21 -1.59 -7.45 -11.57
N ALA A 22 -1.18 -8.72 -11.56
CA ALA A 22 -2.10 -9.84 -11.65
C ALA A 22 -3.12 -9.83 -10.50
N ASN A 23 -2.62 -9.83 -9.26
CA ASN A 23 -3.46 -9.81 -8.07
C ASN A 23 -3.12 -8.64 -7.14
N HIS A 24 -2.33 -7.70 -7.63
CA HIS A 24 -1.80 -6.60 -6.82
C HIS A 24 -1.89 -5.30 -7.59
N ASP A 25 -1.97 -4.21 -6.84
CA ASP A 25 -1.82 -2.88 -7.40
C ASP A 25 -0.46 -2.38 -6.94
N ILE A 26 0.30 -1.79 -7.87
CA ILE A 26 1.64 -1.31 -7.60
C ILE A 26 1.59 0.18 -7.30
N TYR A 27 2.10 0.56 -6.14
CA TYR A 27 2.23 1.95 -5.73
C TYR A 27 3.71 2.31 -5.66
N ILE A 28 4.04 3.53 -6.03
CA ILE A 28 5.43 3.99 -6.08
C ILE A 28 5.60 5.31 -5.35
N LYS A 29 6.81 5.53 -4.85
CA LYS A 29 7.24 6.80 -4.29
C LYS A 29 8.73 6.94 -4.59
N GLY A 30 9.08 7.81 -5.52
CA GLY A 30 10.46 7.92 -5.98
C GLY A 30 10.90 6.62 -6.62
N THR A 31 11.98 6.02 -6.10
CA THR A 31 12.48 4.74 -6.60
C THR A 31 11.90 3.57 -5.82
N GLU A 32 11.08 3.83 -4.81
CA GLU A 32 10.50 2.78 -3.98
C GLU A 32 9.19 2.29 -4.56
N ARG A 33 8.89 1.02 -4.28
CA ARG A 33 7.71 0.36 -4.82
C ARG A 33 7.08 -0.52 -3.76
N GLU A 34 5.75 -0.57 -3.74
CA GLU A 34 5.01 -1.40 -2.81
C GLU A 34 3.86 -2.07 -3.55
N SER A 35 3.68 -3.37 -3.31
CA SER A 35 2.58 -4.14 -3.91
C SER A 35 1.47 -4.28 -2.88
N ILE A 36 0.27 -3.87 -3.25
CA ILE A 36 -0.90 -3.96 -2.39
C ILE A 36 -1.87 -4.97 -2.98
N VAL A 37 -2.22 -6.00 -2.21
CA VAL A 37 -3.13 -7.05 -2.66
C VAL A 37 -4.53 -6.44 -2.87
N ARG A 38 -5.18 -6.83 -3.98
CA ARG A 38 -6.52 -6.35 -4.29
C ARG A 38 -7.59 -7.14 -3.56
N HIS A 39 -7.57 -7.10 -2.24
CA HIS A 39 -8.59 -7.68 -1.37
C HIS A 39 -9.26 -6.56 -0.62
N THR A 40 -10.50 -6.78 -0.18
CA THR A 40 -11.22 -5.79 0.61
C THR A 40 -10.49 -5.52 1.93
N GLU A 41 -9.93 -6.58 2.51
CA GLU A 41 -9.15 -6.49 3.75
C GLU A 41 -7.71 -6.88 3.51
N THR A 42 -6.79 -6.12 4.09
CA THR A 42 -5.37 -6.45 4.10
C THR A 42 -5.07 -7.06 5.47
N ASP A 43 -4.33 -8.18 5.47
CA ASP A 43 -3.94 -8.82 6.71
C ASP A 43 -3.33 -7.80 7.67
N GLU A 44 -3.74 -7.86 8.93
CA GLU A 44 -3.36 -6.86 9.92
C GLU A 44 -1.83 -6.79 10.12
N GLU A 45 -1.17 -7.96 10.17
CA GLU A 45 0.27 -8.00 10.34
C GLU A 45 1.00 -7.42 9.12
N LEU A 46 0.49 -7.73 7.94
CA LEU A 46 1.06 -7.19 6.70
C LEU A 46 0.89 -5.68 6.65
N ALA A 47 -0.31 -5.18 6.99
CA ALA A 47 -0.58 -3.75 7.00
C ALA A 47 0.34 -3.02 7.96
N LYS A 48 0.50 -3.57 9.18
CA LYS A 48 1.39 -2.98 10.18
C LYS A 48 2.84 -2.97 9.71
N ALA A 49 3.27 -4.04 9.05
CA ALA A 49 4.64 -4.13 8.52
C ALA A 49 4.89 -3.06 7.47
N ILE A 50 3.91 -2.85 6.57
CA ILE A 50 4.03 -1.83 5.53
C ILE A 50 4.08 -0.44 6.17
N ILE A 51 3.18 -0.15 7.09
CA ILE A 51 3.12 1.14 7.78
C ILE A 51 4.46 1.44 8.46
N ARG A 52 5.01 0.45 9.15
CA ARG A 52 6.29 0.61 9.85
C ARG A 52 7.44 0.77 8.87
N ARG A 53 7.52 -0.11 7.87
CA ARG A 53 8.61 -0.12 6.90
C ARG A 53 8.66 1.17 6.10
N ARG A 54 7.50 1.70 5.73
CA ARG A 54 7.39 2.91 4.92
C ARG A 54 7.19 4.17 5.75
N LYS A 55 7.14 4.03 7.07
CA LYS A 55 6.98 5.15 8.01
C LYS A 55 5.75 6.00 7.67
N LEU A 56 4.65 5.33 7.41
CA LEU A 56 3.40 6.01 7.06
C LEU A 56 2.80 6.68 8.28
N LYS A 57 2.32 7.90 8.09
CA LYS A 57 1.78 8.70 9.19
C LYS A 57 0.33 9.08 8.97
#